data_818e47225b56659f18f0c506913b1a8f
#
_entry.id   818e47225b56659f18f0c506913b1a8f
#
_cell.length_a   1.000
_cell.length_b   1.000
_cell.length_c   1.000
_cell.angle_alpha   90.00
_cell.angle_beta   90.00
_cell.angle_gamma   90.00
#
_symmetry.space_group_name_H-M   'P 1'
#
loop_
_entity.id
_entity.type
_entity.pdbx_description
1 polymer ?
#
loop_
_entity_poly.entity_id
_entity_poly.type
_entity_poly.pdbx_seq_one_letter_code
_entity_poly.pdbx_strand_id
1 'polypeptide(L)'
;MIVATMSLSACDKSSSEPVYSSVGVEAFNYTSYNLDHFVVRDQYGNKASGGGDLMPGSGAGSVSCCYALKGTDFTVDWDVYDADAAQKQIDAQQDISVIRKTARVHMPPAEVKGKPGQNVLALHFYPDDHVEFEFRDDLQGARISYAKVDEWFQRTYGKAANPDNLDDAKSFRRTVRVAADGWKKYGLTSEKDLEQYVYYALIVNPRFDEYPAVQKILVETKGKPDAFGDAMRKLSPATVDEIKRFRPEQKEVVRG
;
A
#
# COMPACT_ATOMS: atom_id res chain seq x y z
N MET A 1 31.87 -49.30 42.92
CA MET A 1 30.89 -48.97 41.85
C MET A 1 30.44 -47.53 42.10
N ILE A 2 31.05 -46.59 41.36
CA ILE A 2 30.81 -45.13 41.55
C ILE A 2 29.93 -44.73 40.39
N VAL A 3 28.69 -44.29 40.69
CA VAL A 3 27.75 -43.77 39.73
C VAL A 3 27.99 -42.25 39.66
N ALA A 4 28.53 -41.77 38.56
CA ALA A 4 28.69 -40.35 38.26
C ALA A 4 27.40 -39.82 37.64
N THR A 5 26.66 -39.04 38.36
CA THR A 5 25.51 -38.25 37.86
C THR A 5 26.03 -37.06 37.09
N MET A 6 25.94 -37.11 35.76
CA MET A 6 26.13 -35.92 34.92
C MET A 6 24.89 -35.02 34.99
N SER A 7 25.02 -33.88 35.63
CA SER A 7 24.03 -32.81 35.61
C SER A 7 24.14 -32.07 34.26
N LEU A 8 23.19 -32.30 33.40
CA LEU A 8 23.00 -31.48 32.20
C LEU A 8 22.44 -30.11 32.61
N SER A 9 23.32 -29.12 32.72
CA SER A 9 22.90 -27.74 32.81
C SER A 9 22.36 -27.31 31.45
N ALA A 10 21.06 -27.40 31.26
CA ALA A 10 20.39 -26.72 30.16
C ALA A 10 20.54 -25.20 30.38
N CYS A 11 21.44 -24.56 29.67
CA CYS A 11 21.42 -23.10 29.55
C CYS A 11 20.16 -22.72 28.78
N ASP A 12 19.12 -22.43 29.54
CA ASP A 12 17.95 -21.72 29.04
C ASP A 12 18.43 -20.31 28.64
N LYS A 13 18.78 -20.16 27.35
CA LYS A 13 18.88 -18.83 26.76
C LYS A 13 17.46 -18.27 26.74
N SER A 14 17.04 -17.65 27.82
CA SER A 14 15.91 -16.75 27.81
C SER A 14 16.30 -15.61 26.87
N SER A 15 15.96 -15.73 25.58
CA SER A 15 16.05 -14.63 24.65
C SER A 15 15.11 -13.56 25.18
N SER A 16 15.68 -12.52 25.81
CA SER A 16 14.88 -11.37 26.25
C SER A 16 14.23 -10.79 25.00
N GLU A 17 12.90 -10.68 25.03
CA GLU A 17 12.12 -10.03 23.96
C GLU A 17 12.72 -8.67 23.61
N PRO A 18 12.84 -8.33 22.32
CA PRO A 18 13.40 -7.07 21.90
C PRO A 18 12.56 -5.90 22.43
N VAL A 19 13.23 -4.85 22.88
CA VAL A 19 12.62 -3.60 23.34
C VAL A 19 13.04 -2.47 22.42
N TYR A 20 12.07 -1.76 21.88
CA TYR A 20 12.25 -0.64 20.99
C TYR A 20 11.84 0.64 21.72
N SER A 21 12.84 1.41 22.19
CA SER A 21 12.61 2.63 22.98
C SER A 21 12.80 3.88 22.13
N SER A 22 12.04 4.93 22.44
CA SER A 22 12.10 6.24 21.79
C SER A 22 11.87 6.15 20.27
N VAL A 23 10.92 5.32 19.86
CA VAL A 23 10.58 5.08 18.46
C VAL A 23 9.58 6.11 17.98
N GLY A 24 9.89 6.78 16.86
CA GLY A 24 8.90 7.51 16.07
C GLY A 24 8.13 6.53 15.20
N VAL A 25 6.89 6.86 14.87
CA VAL A 25 6.09 6.10 13.88
C VAL A 25 5.74 6.99 12.70
N GLU A 26 5.84 6.42 11.51
CA GLU A 26 5.53 7.05 10.23
C GLU A 26 4.66 6.10 9.40
N ALA A 27 3.66 6.63 8.70
CA ALA A 27 2.81 5.80 7.85
C ALA A 27 3.01 6.10 6.37
N PHE A 28 2.96 5.04 5.55
CA PHE A 28 2.94 5.09 4.09
C PHE A 28 1.64 4.45 3.60
N ASN A 29 0.78 5.26 3.02
CA ASN A 29 -0.55 4.84 2.59
C ASN A 29 -0.58 4.48 1.11
N TYR A 30 -0.54 3.19 0.78
CA TYR A 30 -0.69 2.68 -0.59
C TYR A 30 -2.11 2.24 -0.92
N THR A 31 -3.06 2.45 0.00
CA THR A 31 -4.47 2.14 -0.24
C THR A 31 -5.12 3.17 -1.18
N SER A 32 -6.35 2.91 -1.60
CA SER A 32 -7.15 3.86 -2.36
C SER A 32 -7.99 4.81 -1.49
N TYR A 33 -7.85 4.74 -0.17
CA TYR A 33 -8.58 5.51 0.84
C TYR A 33 -7.67 6.49 1.56
N ASN A 34 -8.23 7.54 2.13
CA ASN A 34 -7.50 8.34 3.11
C ASN A 34 -7.33 7.52 4.40
N LEU A 35 -6.13 7.51 4.96
CA LEU A 35 -5.82 6.93 6.25
C LEU A 35 -5.99 8.00 7.32
N ASP A 36 -7.03 7.85 8.15
CA ASP A 36 -7.35 8.81 9.21
C ASP A 36 -6.36 8.68 10.36
N HIS A 37 -6.34 7.52 11.00
CA HIS A 37 -5.38 7.23 12.06
C HIS A 37 -5.08 5.73 12.16
N PHE A 38 -4.01 5.41 12.88
CA PHE A 38 -3.65 4.03 13.22
C PHE A 38 -3.13 3.92 14.65
N VAL A 39 -3.26 2.72 15.22
CA VAL A 39 -2.71 2.34 16.53
C VAL A 39 -2.01 0.99 16.41
N VAL A 40 -0.73 0.96 16.74
CA VAL A 40 0.06 -0.26 16.92
C VAL A 40 -0.01 -0.68 18.38
N ARG A 41 -0.25 -1.95 18.64
CA ARG A 41 -0.22 -2.53 19.99
C ARG A 41 0.68 -3.75 20.03
N ASP A 42 1.52 -3.84 21.03
CA ASP A 42 2.23 -5.08 21.34
C ASP A 42 1.45 -5.96 22.34
N GLN A 43 1.91 -7.17 22.53
CA GLN A 43 1.29 -8.12 23.49
C GLN A 43 1.46 -7.74 24.95
N TYR A 44 2.28 -6.73 25.28
CA TYR A 44 2.55 -6.24 26.63
C TYR A 44 1.71 -5.01 26.99
N GLY A 45 0.87 -4.53 26.09
CA GLY A 45 -0.03 -3.41 26.30
C GLY A 45 0.57 -2.04 25.93
N ASN A 46 1.80 -1.99 25.41
CA ASN A 46 2.35 -0.74 24.89
C ASN A 46 1.66 -0.37 23.59
N LYS A 47 1.61 0.94 23.31
CA LYS A 47 0.94 1.48 22.13
C LYS A 47 1.79 2.55 21.47
N ALA A 48 1.73 2.59 20.15
CA ALA A 48 2.19 3.70 19.34
C ALA A 48 1.07 4.09 18.37
N SER A 49 0.92 5.36 18.07
CA SER A 49 -0.15 5.84 17.20
C SER A 49 0.31 6.98 16.31
N GLY A 50 -0.33 7.13 15.19
CA GLY A 50 -0.09 8.18 14.23
C GLY A 50 -1.25 8.30 13.26
N GLY A 51 -1.07 9.09 12.23
CA GLY A 51 -2.09 9.38 11.23
C GLY A 51 -2.11 10.87 10.91
N GLY A 52 -3.26 11.41 10.62
CA GLY A 52 -3.45 12.79 10.26
C GLY A 52 -3.93 12.97 8.83
N ASP A 53 -4.91 12.18 8.43
CA ASP A 53 -5.58 12.26 7.14
C ASP A 53 -4.62 12.11 5.94
N LEU A 54 -3.87 11.01 5.94
CA LEU A 54 -2.94 10.71 4.85
C LEU A 54 -3.69 10.38 3.57
N MET A 55 -3.51 11.18 2.55
CA MET A 55 -4.09 10.92 1.23
C MET A 55 -3.59 9.60 0.65
N PRO A 56 -4.38 8.96 -0.22
CA PRO A 56 -3.93 7.80 -0.98
C PRO A 56 -2.62 8.09 -1.72
N GLY A 57 -1.71 7.13 -1.70
CA GLY A 57 -0.42 7.27 -2.39
C GLY A 57 0.54 8.27 -1.79
N SER A 58 0.20 8.89 -0.66
CA SER A 58 1.14 9.72 0.07
C SER A 58 2.09 8.87 0.89
N GLY A 59 3.37 9.21 0.82
CA GLY A 59 4.34 8.79 1.82
C GLY A 59 4.47 9.89 2.87
N ALA A 60 4.92 9.50 4.04
CA ALA A 60 5.29 10.39 5.12
C ALA A 60 4.19 11.37 5.55
N GLY A 61 3.27 10.89 6.36
CA GLY A 61 2.48 11.75 7.23
C GLY A 61 3.33 12.31 8.36
N SER A 62 2.69 12.92 9.33
CA SER A 62 3.38 13.38 10.52
C SER A 62 4.04 12.23 11.26
N VAL A 63 5.33 12.38 11.57
CA VAL A 63 6.04 11.48 12.47
C VAL A 63 5.56 11.77 13.88
N SER A 64 4.95 10.78 14.51
CA SER A 64 4.60 10.86 15.94
C SER A 64 5.70 10.18 16.75
N CYS A 65 6.09 10.76 17.86
CA CYS A 65 7.19 10.31 18.73
C CYS A 65 6.72 10.35 20.21
N CYS A 66 7.34 9.82 21.17
CA CYS A 66 8.43 8.85 21.23
C CYS A 66 7.89 7.65 21.99
N TYR A 67 7.64 6.58 21.30
CA TYR A 67 6.96 5.40 21.84
C TYR A 67 7.98 4.37 22.34
N ALA A 68 7.50 3.47 23.20
CA ALA A 68 8.19 2.24 23.54
C ALA A 68 7.32 1.07 23.09
N LEU A 69 7.90 0.12 22.36
CA LEU A 69 7.27 -1.12 21.93
C LEU A 69 8.13 -2.30 22.34
N LYS A 70 7.55 -3.48 22.49
CA LYS A 70 8.26 -4.69 22.92
C LYS A 70 7.76 -5.91 22.16
N GLY A 71 8.69 -6.84 21.87
CA GLY A 71 8.39 -8.11 21.21
C GLY A 71 8.45 -8.05 19.68
N THR A 72 7.91 -9.08 19.06
CA THR A 72 7.94 -9.29 17.61
C THR A 72 6.55 -9.36 16.99
N ASP A 73 5.52 -9.48 17.81
CA ASP A 73 4.14 -9.65 17.35
C ASP A 73 3.30 -8.45 17.77
N PHE A 74 2.68 -7.83 16.77
CA PHE A 74 1.93 -6.59 16.92
C PHE A 74 0.54 -6.73 16.30
N THR A 75 -0.40 -5.98 16.88
CA THR A 75 -1.69 -5.72 16.24
C THR A 75 -1.72 -4.26 15.80
N VAL A 76 -2.12 -4.05 14.56
CA VAL A 76 -2.35 -2.71 14.00
C VAL A 76 -3.85 -2.57 13.76
N ASP A 77 -4.45 -1.57 14.37
CA ASP A 77 -5.79 -1.12 14.03
C ASP A 77 -5.68 0.20 13.30
N TRP A 78 -6.46 0.39 12.24
CA TRP A 78 -6.49 1.67 11.52
C TRP A 78 -7.86 1.96 10.93
N ASP A 79 -8.11 3.22 10.76
CA ASP A 79 -9.34 3.75 10.17
C ASP A 79 -9.04 4.41 8.84
N VAL A 80 -9.86 4.11 7.83
CA VAL A 80 -9.77 4.72 6.49
C VAL A 80 -11.15 5.20 6.05
N TYR A 81 -11.18 6.16 5.13
CA TYR A 81 -12.41 6.65 4.52
C TYR A 81 -12.20 7.05 3.05
N ASP A 82 -13.28 7.01 2.26
CA ASP A 82 -13.29 7.52 0.89
C ASP A 82 -13.51 9.04 0.91
N ALA A 83 -12.50 9.81 0.49
CA ALA A 83 -12.55 11.27 0.56
C ALA A 83 -13.63 11.87 -0.34
N ASP A 84 -13.98 11.25 -1.48
CA ASP A 84 -15.05 11.75 -2.37
C ASP A 84 -16.44 11.45 -1.79
N ALA A 85 -16.59 10.34 -1.06
CA ALA A 85 -17.81 10.05 -0.31
C ALA A 85 -17.92 10.94 0.93
N ALA A 86 -16.82 11.13 1.66
CA ALA A 86 -16.76 12.00 2.84
C ALA A 86 -17.16 13.45 2.50
N GLN A 87 -16.68 14.00 1.38
CA GLN A 87 -17.07 15.33 0.96
C GLN A 87 -18.60 15.46 0.75
N LYS A 88 -19.21 14.46 0.11
CA LYS A 88 -20.68 14.45 -0.08
C LYS A 88 -21.45 14.34 1.24
N GLN A 89 -20.91 13.58 2.21
CA GLN A 89 -21.50 13.45 3.54
C GLN A 89 -21.39 14.76 4.32
N ILE A 90 -20.24 15.44 4.25
CA ILE A 90 -20.04 16.76 4.86
C ILE A 90 -21.05 17.77 4.28
N ASP A 91 -21.17 17.84 2.95
CA ASP A 91 -22.09 18.72 2.25
C ASP A 91 -23.56 18.46 2.65
N ALA A 92 -23.87 17.19 2.95
CA ALA A 92 -25.18 16.75 3.43
C ALA A 92 -25.36 16.87 4.96
N GLN A 93 -24.38 17.37 5.69
CA GLN A 93 -24.33 17.46 7.16
C GLN A 93 -24.49 16.07 7.84
N GLN A 94 -23.89 15.05 7.25
CA GLN A 94 -23.88 13.69 7.77
C GLN A 94 -22.49 13.34 8.33
N ASP A 95 -22.44 12.35 9.22
CA ASP A 95 -21.18 11.82 9.72
C ASP A 95 -20.39 11.13 8.62
N ILE A 96 -19.07 11.26 8.65
CA ILE A 96 -18.19 10.60 7.70
C ILE A 96 -18.18 9.09 7.99
N SER A 97 -18.43 8.31 6.95
CA SER A 97 -18.36 6.84 7.02
C SER A 97 -16.90 6.39 7.08
N VAL A 98 -16.53 5.79 8.19
CA VAL A 98 -15.19 5.26 8.44
C VAL A 98 -15.19 3.75 8.34
N ILE A 99 -14.18 3.19 7.67
CA ILE A 99 -13.92 1.75 7.56
C ILE A 99 -12.80 1.39 8.53
N ARG A 100 -13.13 0.58 9.55
CA ARG A 100 -12.15 0.09 10.53
C ARG A 100 -11.52 -1.19 10.04
N LYS A 101 -10.20 -1.27 10.19
CA LYS A 101 -9.39 -2.41 9.75
C LYS A 101 -8.44 -2.83 10.86
N THR A 102 -8.03 -4.09 10.82
CA THR A 102 -7.04 -4.64 11.75
C THR A 102 -6.16 -5.66 11.04
N ALA A 103 -4.88 -5.68 11.39
CA ALA A 103 -3.93 -6.70 10.93
C ALA A 103 -3.01 -7.13 12.08
N ARG A 104 -2.52 -8.36 11.98
CA ARG A 104 -1.41 -8.83 12.80
C ARG A 104 -0.13 -8.74 12.00
N VAL A 105 0.91 -8.19 12.61
CA VAL A 105 2.22 -8.01 11.99
C VAL A 105 3.25 -8.74 12.84
N HIS A 106 3.95 -9.69 12.24
CA HIS A 106 5.13 -10.28 12.83
C HIS A 106 6.37 -9.60 12.25
N MET A 107 7.18 -9.03 13.10
CA MET A 107 8.44 -8.38 12.73
C MET A 107 9.59 -9.14 13.40
N PRO A 108 10.54 -9.68 12.64
CA PRO A 108 11.73 -10.28 13.20
C PRO A 108 12.44 -9.31 14.16
N PRO A 109 13.15 -9.81 15.18
CA PRO A 109 13.93 -8.95 16.05
C PRO A 109 14.85 -8.03 15.24
N ALA A 110 14.68 -6.73 15.37
CA ALA A 110 15.48 -5.73 14.69
C ALA A 110 16.34 -4.99 15.71
N GLU A 111 17.59 -4.72 15.34
CA GLU A 111 18.45 -3.82 16.10
C GLU A 111 18.07 -2.38 15.72
N VAL A 112 17.59 -1.63 16.70
CA VAL A 112 17.29 -0.21 16.55
C VAL A 112 18.61 0.55 16.57
N LYS A 113 19.09 0.97 15.40
CA LYS A 113 20.33 1.74 15.25
C LYS A 113 19.97 3.23 15.24
N GLY A 114 20.61 3.99 16.11
CA GLY A 114 20.44 5.43 16.11
C GLY A 114 20.26 6.03 17.50
N LYS A 115 20.32 7.35 17.56
CA LYS A 115 20.06 8.09 18.79
C LYS A 115 18.56 8.11 19.08
N PRO A 116 18.12 8.25 20.34
CA PRO A 116 16.72 8.49 20.67
C PRO A 116 16.12 9.60 19.80
N GLY A 117 14.95 9.35 19.19
CA GLY A 117 14.29 10.26 18.27
C GLY A 117 14.71 10.16 16.79
N GLN A 118 15.73 9.36 16.46
CA GLN A 118 16.13 9.06 15.08
C GLN A 118 15.61 7.70 14.58
N ASN A 119 15.05 6.90 15.47
CA ASN A 119 14.52 5.59 15.11
C ASN A 119 13.06 5.75 14.68
N VAL A 120 12.77 5.39 13.46
CA VAL A 120 11.41 5.46 12.90
C VAL A 120 10.95 4.05 12.56
N LEU A 121 9.79 3.67 13.09
CA LEU A 121 9.04 2.52 12.64
C LEU A 121 8.12 2.99 11.52
N ALA A 122 8.49 2.68 10.29
CA ALA A 122 7.66 2.92 9.12
C ALA A 122 6.60 1.82 9.00
N LEU A 123 5.35 2.21 8.84
CA LEU A 123 4.21 1.34 8.60
C LEU A 123 3.76 1.50 7.15
N HIS A 124 3.79 0.44 6.39
CA HIS A 124 3.37 0.40 5.00
C HIS A 124 1.99 -0.26 4.89
N PHE A 125 0.95 0.53 4.61
CA PHE A 125 -0.44 0.08 4.46
C PHE A 125 -0.74 -0.21 2.99
N TYR A 126 -0.99 -1.48 2.66
CA TYR A 126 -1.19 -1.93 1.27
C TYR A 126 -2.67 -2.07 0.88
N PRO A 127 -2.99 -2.09 -0.45
CA PRO A 127 -4.37 -2.15 -0.93
C PRO A 127 -5.14 -3.42 -0.61
N ASP A 128 -4.45 -4.50 -0.23
CA ASP A 128 -5.03 -5.79 0.20
C ASP A 128 -5.20 -5.91 1.71
N ASP A 129 -5.03 -4.79 2.43
CA ASP A 129 -5.20 -4.67 3.88
C ASP A 129 -4.10 -5.35 4.72
N HIS A 130 -2.98 -5.77 4.13
CA HIS A 130 -1.82 -6.11 4.92
C HIS A 130 -0.99 -4.89 5.28
N VAL A 131 -0.22 -5.01 6.36
CA VAL A 131 0.67 -3.96 6.87
C VAL A 131 2.06 -4.56 7.05
N GLU A 132 3.08 -3.85 6.59
CA GLU A 132 4.47 -4.20 6.83
C GLU A 132 5.15 -3.17 7.71
N PHE A 133 6.08 -3.62 8.53
CA PHE A 133 6.92 -2.78 9.36
C PHE A 133 8.34 -2.71 8.83
N GLU A 134 8.94 -1.53 8.91
CA GLU A 134 10.33 -1.30 8.59
C GLU A 134 10.95 -0.35 9.61
N PHE A 135 12.05 -0.75 10.27
CA PHE A 135 12.84 0.19 11.06
C PHE A 135 13.79 0.97 10.17
N ARG A 136 13.78 2.30 10.36
CA ARG A 136 14.57 3.25 9.58
C ARG A 136 15.27 4.25 10.49
N ASP A 137 16.39 4.76 10.03
CA ASP A 137 17.14 5.87 10.62
C ASP A 137 16.98 7.19 9.83
N ASP A 138 16.11 7.15 8.79
CA ASP A 138 15.80 8.28 7.93
C ASP A 138 14.28 8.38 7.65
N LEU A 139 13.89 9.51 7.08
CA LEU A 139 12.53 9.80 6.62
C LEU A 139 12.46 9.71 5.08
N GLN A 140 12.95 8.61 4.50
CA GLN A 140 12.95 8.46 3.05
C GLN A 140 11.57 8.09 2.50
N GLY A 141 11.41 8.34 1.19
CA GLY A 141 10.16 8.25 0.48
C GLY A 141 9.51 6.87 0.45
N ALA A 142 8.27 6.85 -0.03
CA ALA A 142 7.46 5.66 -0.19
C ALA A 142 8.10 4.61 -1.12
N ARG A 143 7.83 3.32 -0.86
CA ARG A 143 8.24 2.21 -1.75
C ARG A 143 7.50 2.23 -3.08
N ILE A 144 6.30 2.80 -3.10
CA ILE A 144 5.46 2.96 -4.29
C ILE A 144 5.08 4.43 -4.38
N SER A 145 5.45 5.09 -5.48
CA SER A 145 5.19 6.51 -5.67
C SER A 145 4.03 6.74 -6.64
N TYR A 146 2.80 6.68 -6.13
CA TYR A 146 1.63 7.04 -6.94
C TYR A 146 1.63 8.50 -7.38
N ALA A 147 2.26 9.38 -6.62
CA ALA A 147 2.40 10.78 -7.00
C ALA A 147 3.20 10.94 -8.31
N LYS A 148 4.27 10.18 -8.47
CA LYS A 148 5.05 10.20 -9.73
C LYS A 148 4.27 9.59 -10.90
N VAL A 149 3.48 8.55 -10.65
CA VAL A 149 2.60 7.95 -11.66
C VAL A 149 1.57 8.97 -12.14
N ASP A 150 0.92 9.70 -11.21
CA ASP A 150 -0.03 10.74 -11.58
C ASP A 150 0.64 11.92 -12.29
N GLU A 151 1.77 12.41 -11.80
CA GLU A 151 2.55 13.47 -12.47
C GLU A 151 2.91 13.09 -13.91
N TRP A 152 3.40 11.86 -14.12
CA TRP A 152 3.67 11.36 -15.46
C TRP A 152 2.40 11.32 -16.31
N PHE A 153 1.29 10.83 -15.76
CA PHE A 153 0.03 10.68 -16.47
C PHE A 153 -0.55 12.04 -16.91
N GLN A 154 -0.60 13.00 -15.99
CA GLN A 154 -1.08 14.36 -16.28
C GLN A 154 -0.18 15.07 -17.30
N ARG A 155 1.13 14.99 -17.15
CA ARG A 155 2.11 15.59 -18.06
C ARG A 155 2.04 14.99 -19.45
N THR A 156 1.84 13.66 -19.56
CA THR A 156 1.88 12.96 -20.85
C THR A 156 0.58 13.14 -21.63
N TYR A 157 -0.56 13.10 -20.96
CA TYR A 157 -1.87 13.06 -21.63
C TYR A 157 -2.71 14.35 -21.46
N GLY A 158 -2.33 15.25 -20.59
CA GLY A 158 -2.96 16.56 -20.42
C GLY A 158 -4.49 16.46 -20.27
N LYS A 159 -5.23 17.09 -21.16
CA LYS A 159 -6.71 17.06 -21.11
C LYS A 159 -7.30 15.65 -21.23
N ALA A 160 -6.63 14.71 -21.89
CA ALA A 160 -7.11 13.34 -22.00
C ALA A 160 -6.97 12.59 -20.67
N ALA A 161 -6.04 12.99 -19.82
CA ALA A 161 -5.90 12.46 -18.47
C ALA A 161 -7.08 12.88 -17.55
N ASN A 162 -7.71 14.01 -17.83
CA ASN A 162 -8.83 14.53 -17.03
C ASN A 162 -9.99 15.03 -17.93
N PRO A 163 -10.67 14.13 -18.68
CA PRO A 163 -11.73 14.49 -19.61
C PRO A 163 -12.95 15.12 -18.93
N ASP A 164 -13.20 14.76 -17.67
CA ASP A 164 -14.33 15.25 -16.88
C ASP A 164 -14.05 16.58 -16.18
N ASN A 165 -12.86 17.15 -16.40
CA ASN A 165 -12.41 18.39 -15.80
C ASN A 165 -12.56 18.40 -14.26
N LEU A 166 -12.20 17.30 -13.62
CA LEU A 166 -12.17 17.16 -12.16
C LEU A 166 -11.13 18.13 -11.58
N ASP A 167 -11.34 18.55 -10.33
CA ASP A 167 -10.30 19.23 -9.58
C ASP A 167 -9.07 18.33 -9.35
N ASP A 168 -7.93 18.93 -9.05
CA ASP A 168 -6.65 18.23 -8.97
C ASP A 168 -6.69 17.09 -7.95
N ALA A 169 -7.34 17.28 -6.81
CA ALA A 169 -7.44 16.25 -5.78
C ALA A 169 -8.27 15.04 -6.22
N LYS A 170 -9.39 15.26 -6.90
CA LYS A 170 -10.23 14.17 -7.45
C LYS A 170 -9.53 13.46 -8.60
N SER A 171 -8.86 14.22 -9.47
CA SER A 171 -8.08 13.67 -10.58
C SER A 171 -6.96 12.78 -10.06
N PHE A 172 -6.21 13.24 -9.07
CA PHE A 172 -5.18 12.46 -8.38
C PHE A 172 -5.75 11.17 -7.77
N ARG A 173 -6.82 11.26 -6.96
CA ARG A 173 -7.44 10.07 -6.35
C ARG A 173 -7.94 9.06 -7.37
N ARG A 174 -8.43 9.50 -8.53
CA ARG A 174 -8.81 8.61 -9.64
C ARG A 174 -7.61 7.82 -10.16
N THR A 175 -6.49 8.48 -10.41
CA THR A 175 -5.24 7.83 -10.83
C THR A 175 -4.77 6.81 -9.79
N VAL A 176 -4.75 7.20 -8.52
CA VAL A 176 -4.29 6.34 -7.42
C VAL A 176 -5.17 5.12 -7.24
N ARG A 177 -6.50 5.25 -7.34
CA ARG A 177 -7.42 4.09 -7.26
C ARG A 177 -7.07 3.04 -8.32
N VAL A 178 -6.82 3.48 -9.54
CA VAL A 178 -6.44 2.57 -10.63
C VAL A 178 -5.06 1.96 -10.39
N ALA A 179 -4.09 2.74 -9.94
CA ALA A 179 -2.76 2.24 -9.62
C ALA A 179 -2.81 1.21 -8.46
N ALA A 180 -3.57 1.49 -7.40
CA ALA A 180 -3.79 0.56 -6.30
C ALA A 180 -4.49 -0.74 -6.74
N ASP A 181 -5.42 -0.66 -7.70
CA ASP A 181 -6.03 -1.84 -8.30
C ASP A 181 -5.02 -2.68 -9.09
N GLY A 182 -4.13 -2.05 -9.84
CA GLY A 182 -3.04 -2.72 -10.56
C GLY A 182 -2.08 -3.44 -9.59
N TRP A 183 -1.76 -2.79 -8.49
CA TRP A 183 -0.99 -3.41 -7.42
C TRP A 183 -1.75 -4.61 -6.81
N LYS A 184 -2.99 -4.40 -6.40
CA LYS A 184 -3.82 -5.42 -5.72
C LYS A 184 -4.07 -6.66 -6.56
N LYS A 185 -4.35 -6.48 -7.85
CA LYS A 185 -4.67 -7.59 -8.77
C LYS A 185 -3.42 -8.32 -9.27
N TYR A 186 -2.33 -7.61 -9.51
CA TYR A 186 -1.21 -8.11 -10.28
C TYR A 186 0.15 -7.94 -9.61
N GLY A 187 0.22 -7.28 -8.45
CA GLY A 187 1.48 -7.02 -7.74
C GLY A 187 2.39 -6.04 -8.47
N LEU A 188 1.84 -5.09 -9.22
CA LEU A 188 2.61 -4.08 -9.93
C LEU A 188 3.14 -3.05 -8.93
N THR A 189 4.46 -2.99 -8.74
CA THR A 189 5.12 -2.10 -7.76
C THR A 189 5.97 -1.01 -8.40
N SER A 190 6.46 -1.23 -9.62
CA SER A 190 7.31 -0.24 -10.29
C SER A 190 6.48 0.91 -10.88
N GLU A 191 7.04 2.11 -10.86
CA GLU A 191 6.41 3.30 -11.45
C GLU A 191 6.02 3.04 -12.91
N LYS A 192 6.92 2.45 -13.68
CA LYS A 192 6.75 2.17 -15.11
C LYS A 192 5.61 1.18 -15.42
N ASP A 193 5.42 0.16 -14.57
CA ASP A 193 4.32 -0.78 -14.70
C ASP A 193 2.99 -0.11 -14.37
N LEU A 194 2.96 0.67 -13.29
CA LEU A 194 1.77 1.41 -12.85
C LEU A 194 1.38 2.51 -13.84
N GLU A 195 2.35 3.22 -14.43
CA GLU A 195 2.11 4.19 -15.51
C GLU A 195 1.32 3.56 -16.66
N GLN A 196 1.79 2.40 -17.15
CA GLN A 196 1.11 1.72 -18.24
C GLN A 196 -0.25 1.16 -17.84
N TYR A 197 -0.37 0.63 -16.62
CA TYR A 197 -1.65 0.15 -16.12
C TYR A 197 -2.68 1.28 -16.06
N VAL A 198 -2.30 2.44 -15.50
CA VAL A 198 -3.15 3.64 -15.43
C VAL A 198 -3.54 4.14 -16.82
N TYR A 199 -2.58 4.23 -17.76
CA TYR A 199 -2.85 4.64 -19.13
C TYR A 199 -3.90 3.76 -19.80
N TYR A 200 -3.69 2.45 -19.75
CA TYR A 200 -4.63 1.53 -20.39
C TYR A 200 -6.01 1.57 -19.74
N ALA A 201 -6.07 1.61 -18.42
CA ALA A 201 -7.34 1.63 -17.69
C ALA A 201 -8.15 2.92 -17.90
N LEU A 202 -7.49 4.09 -17.87
CA LEU A 202 -8.19 5.38 -17.90
C LEU A 202 -8.39 5.94 -19.31
N ILE A 203 -7.53 5.61 -20.27
CA ILE A 203 -7.59 6.16 -21.63
C ILE A 203 -7.99 5.15 -22.69
N VAL A 204 -7.50 3.91 -22.60
CA VAL A 204 -7.74 2.94 -23.65
C VAL A 204 -9.04 2.17 -23.40
N ASN A 205 -9.11 1.43 -22.30
CA ASN A 205 -10.29 0.64 -21.94
C ASN A 205 -10.21 0.24 -20.45
N PRO A 206 -11.19 0.56 -19.61
CA PRO A 206 -11.17 0.19 -18.20
C PRO A 206 -11.15 -1.33 -17.93
N ARG A 207 -11.44 -2.15 -18.93
CA ARG A 207 -11.37 -3.62 -18.88
C ARG A 207 -10.25 -4.20 -19.74
N PHE A 208 -9.23 -3.42 -20.04
CA PHE A 208 -8.08 -3.82 -20.85
C PHE A 208 -7.37 -5.05 -20.30
N ASP A 209 -7.34 -5.16 -18.97
CA ASP A 209 -6.70 -6.26 -18.25
C ASP A 209 -7.43 -7.61 -18.40
N GLU A 210 -8.63 -7.62 -18.96
CA GLU A 210 -9.37 -8.83 -19.34
C GLU A 210 -9.09 -9.27 -20.81
N TYR A 211 -8.39 -8.45 -21.60
CA TYR A 211 -8.05 -8.80 -22.99
C TYR A 211 -7.02 -9.93 -23.03
N PRO A 212 -7.22 -11.00 -23.85
CA PRO A 212 -6.39 -12.21 -23.79
C PRO A 212 -4.88 -11.97 -23.91
N ALA A 213 -4.44 -11.09 -24.82
CA ALA A 213 -3.03 -10.79 -24.97
C ALA A 213 -2.47 -10.04 -23.75
N VAL A 214 -3.24 -9.18 -23.10
CA VAL A 214 -2.84 -8.49 -21.87
C VAL A 214 -2.77 -9.47 -20.69
N GLN A 215 -3.74 -10.37 -20.57
CA GLN A 215 -3.71 -11.45 -19.56
C GLN A 215 -2.44 -12.29 -19.67
N LYS A 216 -2.04 -12.64 -20.89
CA LYS A 216 -0.78 -13.35 -21.13
C LYS A 216 0.43 -12.54 -20.65
N ILE A 217 0.50 -11.25 -20.99
CA ILE A 217 1.56 -10.35 -20.54
C ILE A 217 1.59 -10.29 -19.01
N LEU A 218 0.46 -10.09 -18.33
CA LEU A 218 0.37 -10.03 -16.87
C LEU A 218 0.91 -11.30 -16.20
N VAL A 219 0.63 -12.47 -16.76
CA VAL A 219 1.16 -13.75 -16.26
C VAL A 219 2.66 -13.87 -16.49
N GLU A 220 3.16 -13.55 -17.68
CA GLU A 220 4.58 -13.68 -18.05
C GLU A 220 5.49 -12.69 -17.33
N THR A 221 4.96 -11.54 -16.94
CA THR A 221 5.71 -10.46 -16.29
C THR A 221 5.58 -10.44 -14.77
N LYS A 222 4.76 -11.31 -14.20
CA LYS A 222 4.50 -11.37 -12.76
C LYS A 222 5.80 -11.43 -11.95
N GLY A 223 5.93 -10.52 -10.99
CA GLY A 223 7.09 -10.43 -10.08
C GLY A 223 8.37 -9.91 -10.75
N LYS A 224 8.31 -9.39 -11.96
CA LYS A 224 9.44 -8.80 -12.67
C LYS A 224 9.20 -7.29 -12.81
N PRO A 225 9.84 -6.43 -12.00
CA PRO A 225 9.68 -4.98 -12.10
C PRO A 225 9.95 -4.46 -13.51
N ASP A 226 9.18 -3.49 -13.96
CA ASP A 226 9.20 -2.84 -15.28
C ASP A 226 8.77 -3.71 -16.46
N ALA A 227 8.68 -5.02 -16.29
CA ALA A 227 8.47 -5.95 -17.41
C ALA A 227 7.08 -5.81 -18.02
N PHE A 228 6.05 -5.58 -17.22
CA PHE A 228 4.70 -5.32 -17.71
C PHE A 228 4.67 -4.03 -18.54
N GLY A 229 5.20 -2.95 -18.01
CA GLY A 229 5.26 -1.65 -18.70
C GLY A 229 6.01 -1.74 -20.03
N ASP A 230 7.13 -2.46 -20.08
CA ASP A 230 7.89 -2.66 -21.30
C ASP A 230 7.16 -3.50 -22.33
N ALA A 231 6.44 -4.53 -21.91
CA ALA A 231 5.63 -5.35 -22.81
C ALA A 231 4.44 -4.58 -23.39
N MET A 232 3.73 -3.82 -22.55
CA MET A 232 2.57 -3.02 -22.96
C MET A 232 2.96 -1.92 -23.98
N ARG A 233 4.12 -1.29 -23.80
CA ARG A 233 4.64 -0.28 -24.77
C ARG A 233 5.00 -0.88 -26.13
N LYS A 234 5.26 -2.17 -26.21
CA LYS A 234 5.61 -2.88 -27.46
C LYS A 234 4.39 -3.38 -28.24
N LEU A 235 3.18 -3.22 -27.69
CA LEU A 235 1.97 -3.60 -28.42
C LEU A 235 1.84 -2.80 -29.71
N SER A 236 1.43 -3.49 -30.77
CA SER A 236 1.20 -2.84 -32.07
C SER A 236 0.00 -1.87 -31.98
N PRO A 237 -0.04 -0.81 -32.78
CA PRO A 237 -1.22 0.06 -32.87
C PRO A 237 -2.51 -0.70 -33.14
N ALA A 238 -2.47 -1.74 -33.97
CA ALA A 238 -3.61 -2.60 -34.26
C ALA A 238 -4.12 -3.32 -32.99
N THR A 239 -3.21 -3.87 -32.18
CA THR A 239 -3.57 -4.52 -30.91
C THR A 239 -4.17 -3.52 -29.92
N VAL A 240 -3.61 -2.30 -29.85
CA VAL A 240 -4.17 -1.24 -28.98
C VAL A 240 -5.58 -0.88 -29.42
N ASP A 241 -5.84 -0.78 -30.73
CA ASP A 241 -7.17 -0.54 -31.27
C ASP A 241 -8.16 -1.69 -31.01
N GLU A 242 -7.68 -2.92 -30.97
CA GLU A 242 -8.50 -4.08 -30.55
C GLU A 242 -8.84 -4.00 -29.08
N ILE A 243 -7.87 -3.70 -28.20
CA ILE A 243 -8.10 -3.50 -26.78
C ILE A 243 -9.14 -2.38 -26.54
N LYS A 244 -9.03 -1.26 -27.27
CA LYS A 244 -9.96 -0.13 -27.16
C LYS A 244 -11.42 -0.53 -27.47
N ARG A 245 -11.60 -1.44 -28.42
CA ARG A 245 -12.93 -1.93 -28.82
C ARG A 245 -13.40 -3.14 -28.03
N PHE A 246 -12.53 -3.75 -27.25
CA PHE A 246 -12.82 -4.97 -26.51
C PHE A 246 -13.98 -4.77 -25.53
N ARG A 247 -14.93 -5.68 -25.61
CA ARG A 247 -16.08 -5.80 -24.68
C ARG A 247 -16.16 -7.27 -24.28
N PRO A 248 -15.76 -7.60 -23.03
CA PRO A 248 -15.89 -8.97 -22.57
C PRO A 248 -17.37 -9.39 -22.54
N GLU A 249 -17.63 -10.63 -22.88
CA GLU A 249 -18.97 -11.20 -22.78
C GLU A 249 -19.47 -11.11 -21.33
N GLN A 250 -20.67 -10.56 -21.15
CA GLN A 250 -21.33 -10.61 -19.85
C GLN A 250 -21.66 -12.07 -19.57
N LYS A 251 -20.99 -12.69 -18.61
CA LYS A 251 -21.45 -13.97 -18.07
C LYS A 251 -22.85 -13.71 -17.48
N GLU A 252 -23.87 -14.23 -18.13
CA GLU A 252 -25.21 -14.27 -17.52
C GLU A 252 -25.10 -14.91 -16.14
N VAL A 253 -25.39 -14.13 -15.11
CA VAL A 253 -25.55 -14.67 -13.76
C VAL A 253 -26.86 -15.46 -13.81
N VAL A 254 -26.73 -16.76 -14.07
CA VAL A 254 -27.88 -17.68 -13.88
C VAL A 254 -28.23 -17.60 -12.40
N ARG A 255 -29.26 -16.85 -12.10
CA ARG A 255 -29.89 -16.85 -10.78
C ARG A 255 -30.57 -18.22 -10.62
N GLY A 256 -29.90 -19.13 -9.92
CA GLY A 256 -30.47 -20.35 -9.39
C GLY A 256 -31.25 -20.09 -8.11
#